data_d5aceeee4047bef3adc4358fc7a94ca8
#
_entry.id   d5aceeee4047bef3adc4358fc7a94ca8
#
_cell.length_a   1.000
_cell.length_b   1.000
_cell.length_c   1.000
_cell.angle_alpha   90.00
_cell.angle_beta   90.00
_cell.angle_gamma   90.00
#
_symmetry.space_group_name_H-M   'P 1'
#
loop_
_entity.id
_entity.type
_entity.pdbx_description
1 polymer ?
#
loop_
_entity_poly.entity_id
_entity_poly.type
_entity_poly.pdbx_seq_one_letter_code
_entity_poly.pdbx_strand_id
1 'polypeptide(L)'
;MTARKLQMGLALIFLILGAWCLLAPAMVVRFTFQPEFNEATRQARFLMGCFGAQAVLNGTILLTARFTPTTFLVFGLVGSVPFFAFNIWFWLVEPVLNAWMLLDLAGNVGILACGLWGWALARREDGEMTVLD
;
A
#
# COMPACT_ATOMS: atom_id res chain seq x y z
N MET A 1 11.49 -14.29 11.87
CA MET A 1 11.35 -13.34 10.74
C MET A 1 11.86 -12.00 11.25
N THR A 2 12.73 -11.30 10.53
CA THR A 2 13.28 -10.00 10.93
C THR A 2 12.42 -8.85 10.40
N ALA A 3 12.45 -7.67 11.06
CA ALA A 3 11.77 -6.46 10.60
C ALA A 3 12.16 -6.12 9.14
N ARG A 4 13.43 -6.30 8.78
CA ARG A 4 13.93 -6.06 7.42
C ARG A 4 13.30 -6.98 6.38
N LYS A 5 13.12 -8.27 6.66
CA LYS A 5 12.47 -9.21 5.71
C LYS A 5 11.00 -8.85 5.48
N LEU A 6 10.30 -8.42 6.53
CA LEU A 6 8.92 -7.94 6.43
C LEU A 6 8.83 -6.69 5.55
N GLN A 7 9.74 -5.73 5.77
CA GLN A 7 9.86 -4.50 4.98
C GLN A 7 10.11 -4.79 3.49
N MET A 8 11.00 -5.75 3.18
CA MET A 8 11.28 -6.17 1.80
C MET A 8 10.07 -6.81 1.13
N GLY A 9 9.30 -7.64 1.85
CA GLY A 9 8.05 -8.21 1.34
C GLY A 9 7.03 -7.13 1.01
N LEU A 10 6.86 -6.13 1.87
CA LEU A 10 5.99 -4.99 1.65
C LEU A 10 6.45 -4.15 0.45
N ALA A 11 7.76 -3.91 0.31
CA ALA A 11 8.34 -3.22 -0.83
C ALA A 11 7.97 -3.88 -2.17
N LEU A 12 8.05 -5.21 -2.23
CA LEU A 12 7.75 -5.98 -3.42
C LEU A 12 6.27 -5.83 -3.83
N ILE A 13 5.35 -5.82 -2.87
CA ILE A 13 3.92 -5.60 -3.12
C ILE A 13 3.70 -4.22 -3.74
N PHE A 14 4.27 -3.17 -3.14
CA PHE A 14 4.16 -1.81 -3.67
C PHE A 14 4.76 -1.66 -5.07
N LEU A 15 5.88 -2.32 -5.34
CA LEU A 15 6.53 -2.27 -6.66
C LEU A 15 5.70 -2.98 -7.72
N ILE A 16 5.16 -4.17 -7.43
CA ILE A 16 4.36 -4.94 -8.39
C ILE A 16 3.05 -4.21 -8.71
N LEU A 17 2.29 -3.84 -7.68
CA LEU A 17 1.00 -3.17 -7.86
C LEU A 17 1.18 -1.77 -8.44
N GLY A 18 2.19 -1.03 -7.96
CA GLY A 18 2.51 0.28 -8.47
C GLY A 18 2.94 0.25 -9.95
N ALA A 19 3.78 -0.70 -10.32
CA ALA A 19 4.18 -0.88 -11.72
C ALA A 19 2.98 -1.23 -12.61
N TRP A 20 2.05 -2.05 -12.13
CA TRP A 20 0.83 -2.35 -12.88
C TRP A 20 -0.03 -1.10 -13.09
N CYS A 21 -0.28 -0.31 -12.05
CA CYS A 21 -1.03 0.95 -12.17
C CYS A 21 -0.32 1.97 -13.08
N LEU A 22 1.01 2.03 -13.03
CA LEU A 22 1.82 2.96 -13.83
C LEU A 22 1.86 2.57 -15.31
N LEU A 23 2.08 1.29 -15.62
CA LEU A 23 2.31 0.81 -16.96
C LEU A 23 1.02 0.45 -17.72
N ALA A 24 -0.04 0.07 -16.99
CA ALA A 24 -1.31 -0.33 -17.56
C ALA A 24 -2.52 0.38 -16.90
N PRO A 25 -2.53 1.71 -16.75
CA PRO A 25 -3.55 2.45 -16.01
C PRO A 25 -4.96 2.25 -16.56
N ALA A 26 -5.11 2.13 -17.89
CA ALA A 26 -6.40 1.89 -18.52
C ALA A 26 -6.98 0.52 -18.14
N MET A 27 -6.13 -0.49 -18.00
CA MET A 27 -6.54 -1.83 -17.60
C MET A 27 -7.01 -1.83 -16.15
N VAL A 28 -6.28 -1.18 -15.26
CA VAL A 28 -6.66 -1.07 -13.83
C VAL A 28 -8.01 -0.38 -13.68
N VAL A 29 -8.23 0.76 -14.35
CA VAL A 29 -9.52 1.48 -14.32
C VAL A 29 -10.67 0.57 -14.75
N ARG A 30 -10.53 -0.12 -15.90
CA ARG A 30 -11.57 -1.01 -16.41
C ARG A 30 -11.87 -2.20 -15.49
N PHE A 31 -10.88 -2.62 -14.72
CA PHE A 31 -10.97 -3.79 -13.86
C PHE A 31 -11.58 -3.48 -12.49
N THR A 32 -11.28 -2.30 -11.93
CA THR A 32 -11.64 -1.96 -10.54
C THR A 32 -12.89 -1.12 -10.39
N PHE A 33 -13.31 -0.41 -11.45
CA PHE A 33 -14.49 0.43 -11.41
C PHE A 33 -15.74 -0.32 -11.88
N GLN A 34 -16.92 0.12 -11.43
CA GLN A 34 -18.20 -0.35 -11.94
C GLN A 34 -18.36 -0.07 -13.44
N PRO A 35 -19.15 -0.85 -14.21
CA PRO A 35 -19.32 -0.66 -15.64
C PRO A 35 -19.68 0.77 -16.07
N GLU A 36 -20.44 1.48 -15.24
CA GLU A 36 -20.88 2.86 -15.48
C GLU A 36 -19.73 3.88 -15.36
N PHE A 37 -18.65 3.54 -14.65
CA PHE A 37 -17.50 4.41 -14.36
C PHE A 37 -16.18 3.88 -14.93
N ASN A 38 -16.18 2.75 -15.62
CA ASN A 38 -14.95 2.07 -16.05
C ASN A 38 -14.37 2.61 -17.37
N GLU A 39 -14.90 3.71 -17.89
CA GLU A 39 -14.29 4.38 -19.04
C GLU A 39 -12.89 4.89 -18.67
N ALA A 40 -11.88 4.34 -19.34
CA ALA A 40 -10.49 4.75 -19.14
C ALA A 40 -10.22 6.09 -19.86
N THR A 41 -10.88 7.18 -19.39
CA THR A 41 -10.67 8.53 -19.90
C THR A 41 -9.20 8.96 -19.74
N ARG A 42 -8.80 10.03 -20.43
CA ARG A 42 -7.43 10.56 -20.28
C ARG A 42 -7.13 10.95 -18.84
N GLN A 43 -8.11 11.55 -18.13
CA GLN A 43 -7.96 11.93 -16.73
C GLN A 43 -7.83 10.72 -15.82
N ALA A 44 -8.70 9.72 -15.96
CA ALA A 44 -8.64 8.50 -15.16
C ALA A 44 -7.30 7.77 -15.33
N ARG A 45 -6.80 7.65 -16.58
CA ARG A 45 -5.49 7.05 -16.85
C ARG A 45 -4.34 7.85 -16.25
N PHE A 46 -4.41 9.20 -16.32
CA PHE A 46 -3.39 10.06 -15.73
C PHE A 46 -3.36 9.90 -14.21
N LEU A 47 -4.51 9.98 -13.53
CA LEU A 47 -4.58 9.83 -12.08
C LEU A 47 -4.12 8.44 -11.61
N MET A 48 -4.52 7.38 -12.33
CA MET A 48 -4.09 6.02 -12.03
C MET A 48 -2.58 5.85 -12.24
N GLY A 49 -2.01 6.46 -13.28
CA GLY A 49 -0.57 6.49 -13.53
C GLY A 49 0.20 7.22 -12.43
N CYS A 50 -0.31 8.38 -11.97
CA CYS A 50 0.27 9.12 -10.84
C CYS A 50 0.23 8.29 -9.55
N PHE A 51 -0.88 7.61 -9.27
CA PHE A 51 -0.99 6.69 -8.14
C PHE A 51 0.05 5.56 -8.24
N GLY A 52 0.18 4.96 -9.42
CA GLY A 52 1.19 3.93 -9.68
C GLY A 52 2.62 4.43 -9.46
N ALA A 53 2.94 5.63 -9.93
CA ALA A 53 4.25 6.25 -9.71
C ALA A 53 4.55 6.46 -8.22
N GLN A 54 3.57 6.93 -7.44
CA GLN A 54 3.71 7.08 -5.98
C GLN A 54 3.89 5.73 -5.28
N ALA A 55 3.17 4.70 -5.71
CA ALA A 55 3.33 3.36 -5.16
C ALA A 55 4.73 2.79 -5.47
N VAL A 56 5.25 2.96 -6.68
CA VAL A 56 6.63 2.58 -7.04
C VAL A 56 7.64 3.35 -6.21
N LEU A 57 7.46 4.65 -5.99
CA LEU A 57 8.32 5.45 -5.13
C LEU A 57 8.33 4.90 -3.70
N ASN A 58 7.16 4.61 -3.12
CA ASN A 58 7.04 4.03 -1.79
C ASN A 58 7.74 2.66 -1.71
N GLY A 59 7.55 1.80 -2.71
CA GLY A 59 8.26 0.52 -2.82
C GLY A 59 9.78 0.68 -2.87
N THR A 60 10.27 1.67 -3.61
CA THR A 60 11.70 1.97 -3.71
C THR A 60 12.26 2.47 -2.38
N ILE A 61 11.53 3.35 -1.67
CA ILE A 61 11.92 3.81 -0.32
C ILE A 61 11.98 2.63 0.65
N LEU A 62 10.98 1.73 0.61
CA LEU A 62 10.97 0.50 1.41
C LEU A 62 12.16 -0.41 1.11
N LEU A 63 12.66 -0.45 -0.12
CA LEU A 63 13.86 -1.22 -0.46
C LEU A 63 15.14 -0.60 0.06
N THR A 64 15.27 0.72 -0.01
CA THR A 64 16.54 1.44 0.19
C THR A 64 16.71 1.96 1.60
N ALA A 65 15.65 2.46 2.25
CA ALA A 65 15.70 2.97 3.61
C ALA A 65 15.72 1.83 4.66
N ARG A 66 16.18 2.15 5.87
CA ARG A 66 15.96 1.33 7.07
C ARG A 66 14.85 1.96 7.90
N PHE A 67 13.81 1.17 8.16
CA PHE A 67 12.72 1.61 8.98
C PHE A 67 13.05 1.41 10.47
N THR A 68 12.84 2.48 11.22
CA THR A 68 12.79 2.44 12.69
C THR A 68 11.43 1.91 13.14
N PRO A 69 11.26 1.51 14.44
CA PRO A 69 9.95 1.15 14.97
C PRO A 69 8.88 2.21 14.69
N THR A 70 9.20 3.47 14.94
CA THR A 70 8.29 4.60 14.68
C THR A 70 7.93 4.71 13.20
N THR A 71 8.89 4.51 12.30
CA THR A 71 8.64 4.56 10.85
C THR A 71 7.67 3.45 10.42
N PHE A 72 7.80 2.23 10.95
CA PHE A 72 6.86 1.14 10.69
C PHE A 72 5.44 1.50 11.14
N LEU A 73 5.30 2.05 12.35
CA LEU A 73 4.00 2.42 12.89
C LEU A 73 3.32 3.52 12.06
N VAL A 74 4.06 4.59 11.78
CA VAL A 74 3.56 5.72 10.98
C VAL A 74 3.18 5.25 9.57
N PHE A 75 4.05 4.46 8.93
CA PHE A 75 3.80 3.93 7.59
C PHE A 75 2.56 3.03 7.57
N GLY A 76 2.41 2.15 8.57
CA GLY A 76 1.24 1.28 8.69
C GLY A 76 -0.06 2.06 8.86
N LEU A 77 -0.08 3.05 9.77
CA LEU A 77 -1.29 3.83 10.05
C LEU A 77 -1.64 4.81 8.91
N VAL A 78 -0.69 5.63 8.49
CA VAL A 78 -0.92 6.65 7.45
C VAL A 78 -1.09 6.01 6.08
N GLY A 79 -0.43 4.88 5.84
CA GLY A 79 -0.55 4.14 4.57
C GLY A 79 -1.81 3.28 4.44
N SER A 80 -2.58 3.09 5.53
CA SER A 80 -3.79 2.23 5.47
C SER A 80 -5.08 2.94 5.87
N VAL A 81 -5.08 3.72 6.95
CA VAL A 81 -6.32 4.31 7.52
C VAL A 81 -7.08 5.20 6.52
N PRO A 82 -6.45 6.12 5.77
CA PRO A 82 -7.15 6.90 4.76
C PRO A 82 -7.77 6.02 3.66
N PHE A 83 -7.09 4.94 3.27
CA PHE A 83 -7.59 4.02 2.24
C PHE A 83 -8.77 3.19 2.73
N PHE A 84 -8.83 2.82 4.02
CA PHE A 84 -10.06 2.23 4.58
C PHE A 84 -11.25 3.17 4.47
N ALA A 85 -11.06 4.45 4.76
CA ALA A 85 -12.11 5.44 4.61
C ALA A 85 -12.57 5.56 3.15
N PHE A 86 -11.63 5.61 2.18
CA PHE A 86 -11.96 5.61 0.75
C PHE A 86 -12.68 4.34 0.31
N ASN A 87 -12.21 3.16 0.74
CA ASN A 87 -12.84 1.90 0.40
C ASN A 87 -14.27 1.82 0.90
N ILE A 88 -14.52 2.22 2.15
CA ILE A 88 -15.86 2.27 2.73
C ILE A 88 -16.75 3.26 1.98
N TRP A 89 -16.24 4.47 1.73
CA TRP A 89 -17.01 5.52 1.06
C TRP A 89 -17.41 5.12 -0.37
N PHE A 90 -16.44 4.73 -1.19
CA PHE A 90 -16.66 4.43 -2.60
C PHE A 90 -17.22 3.03 -2.87
N TRP A 91 -17.49 2.26 -1.84
CA TRP A 91 -18.19 1.00 -1.97
C TRP A 91 -19.60 1.03 -1.38
N LEU A 92 -19.82 1.75 -0.24
CA LEU A 92 -21.09 1.75 0.47
C LEU A 92 -21.89 3.04 0.29
N VAL A 93 -21.24 4.20 0.19
CA VAL A 93 -21.90 5.50 0.15
C VAL A 93 -22.06 5.99 -1.29
N GLU A 94 -20.98 5.97 -2.04
CA GLU A 94 -20.94 6.30 -3.47
C GLU A 94 -20.34 5.12 -4.24
N PRO A 95 -21.13 4.11 -4.61
CA PRO A 95 -20.60 2.85 -5.15
C PRO A 95 -20.02 3.05 -6.56
N VAL A 96 -18.78 3.46 -6.64
CA VAL A 96 -17.99 3.63 -7.87
C VAL A 96 -17.11 2.41 -8.14
N LEU A 97 -16.68 1.72 -7.08
CA LEU A 97 -15.78 0.56 -7.15
C LEU A 97 -16.59 -0.74 -7.20
N ASN A 98 -16.07 -1.73 -7.90
CA ASN A 98 -16.65 -3.07 -7.96
C ASN A 98 -16.02 -4.02 -6.92
N ALA A 99 -16.37 -5.31 -6.94
CA ALA A 99 -15.88 -6.30 -5.97
C ALA A 99 -14.36 -6.50 -5.98
N TRP A 100 -13.66 -6.13 -7.06
CA TRP A 100 -12.20 -6.18 -7.12
C TRP A 100 -11.51 -5.19 -6.18
N MET A 101 -12.25 -4.18 -5.68
CA MET A 101 -11.80 -3.33 -4.59
C MET A 101 -11.42 -4.14 -3.33
N LEU A 102 -11.97 -5.33 -3.11
CA LEU A 102 -11.57 -6.20 -2.01
C LEU A 102 -10.08 -6.56 -2.05
N LEU A 103 -9.47 -6.56 -3.23
CA LEU A 103 -8.02 -6.75 -3.37
C LEU A 103 -7.24 -5.57 -2.78
N ASP A 104 -7.69 -4.34 -3.04
CA ASP A 104 -7.11 -3.12 -2.46
C ASP A 104 -7.32 -3.09 -0.93
N LEU A 105 -8.53 -3.42 -0.46
CA LEU A 105 -8.83 -3.53 0.96
C LEU A 105 -7.91 -4.55 1.65
N ALA A 106 -7.72 -5.73 1.06
CA ALA A 106 -6.81 -6.74 1.58
C ALA A 106 -5.36 -6.24 1.61
N GLY A 107 -4.93 -5.48 0.58
CA GLY A 107 -3.64 -4.80 0.54
C GLY A 107 -3.47 -3.82 1.71
N ASN A 108 -4.48 -2.99 1.97
CA ASN A 108 -4.47 -2.01 3.05
C ASN A 108 -4.45 -2.66 4.44
N VAL A 109 -5.19 -3.77 4.64
CA VAL A 109 -5.09 -4.61 5.85
C VAL A 109 -3.68 -5.17 6.00
N GLY A 110 -3.08 -5.64 4.90
CA GLY A 110 -1.70 -6.11 4.87
C GLY A 110 -0.69 -5.03 5.26
N ILE A 111 -0.85 -3.79 4.76
CA ILE A 111 0.01 -2.65 5.11
C ILE A 111 -0.09 -2.36 6.61
N LEU A 112 -1.31 -2.31 7.17
CA LEU A 112 -1.53 -2.09 8.60
C LEU A 112 -0.88 -3.20 9.44
N ALA A 113 -1.15 -4.45 9.10
CA ALA A 113 -0.60 -5.61 9.80
C ALA A 113 0.94 -5.61 9.75
N CYS A 114 1.54 -5.35 8.58
CA CYS A 114 2.99 -5.22 8.42
C CYS A 114 3.56 -4.05 9.22
N GLY A 115 2.86 -2.92 9.27
CA GLY A 115 3.25 -1.77 10.07
C GLY A 115 3.31 -2.08 11.56
N LEU A 116 2.25 -2.66 12.11
CA LEU A 116 2.16 -3.04 13.53
C LEU A 116 3.16 -4.16 13.88
N TRP A 117 3.26 -5.17 13.06
CA TRP A 117 4.20 -6.28 13.29
C TRP A 117 5.65 -5.83 13.12
N GLY A 118 5.95 -5.02 12.10
CA GLY A 118 7.27 -4.45 11.88
C GLY A 118 7.71 -3.56 13.03
N TRP A 119 6.80 -2.75 13.58
CA TRP A 119 7.03 -1.99 14.79
C TRP A 119 7.42 -2.87 15.98
N ALA A 120 6.67 -3.95 16.22
CA ALA A 120 6.94 -4.86 17.33
C ALA A 120 8.28 -5.60 17.17
N LEU A 121 8.60 -6.04 15.94
CA LEU A 121 9.87 -6.72 15.65
C LEU A 121 11.06 -5.77 15.79
N ALA A 122 10.99 -4.57 15.20
CA ALA A 122 12.07 -3.59 15.25
C ALA A 122 12.36 -3.14 16.69
N ARG A 123 11.33 -2.99 17.53
CA ARG A 123 11.52 -2.68 18.98
C ARG A 123 12.25 -3.79 19.74
N ARG A 124 12.02 -5.05 19.39
CA ARG A 124 12.72 -6.18 20.02
C ARG A 124 14.19 -6.22 19.57
N GLU A 125 14.43 -6.02 18.28
CA GLU A 125 15.79 -5.99 17.71
C GLU A 125 16.62 -4.85 18.33
N ASP A 126 16.03 -3.66 18.55
CA ASP A 126 16.69 -2.53 19.20
C ASP A 126 17.00 -2.81 20.69
N GLY A 127 16.06 -3.45 21.42
CA GLY A 127 16.24 -3.81 22.81
C GLY A 127 17.34 -4.86 23.05
N GLU A 128 17.48 -5.82 22.15
CA GLU A 128 18.55 -6.84 22.23
C GLU A 128 19.93 -6.23 22.01
N MET A 129 20.09 -5.23 21.14
CA MET A 129 21.35 -4.52 20.92
C MET A 129 21.81 -3.73 22.15
N THR A 130 20.87 -3.10 22.86
CA THR A 130 21.17 -2.27 24.04
C THR A 130 21.64 -3.09 25.27
N VAL A 131 21.40 -4.38 25.29
CA VAL A 131 21.79 -5.28 26.41
C VAL A 131 23.19 -5.86 26.22
N LEU A 132 23.75 -5.74 25.01
CA LEU A 132 25.07 -6.32 24.65
C LEU A 132 26.22 -5.29 24.73
N ASP A 133 25.92 -4.02 24.94
CA ASP A 133 26.85 -2.91 25.18
C ASP A 133 26.98 -2.61 26.69
#